data_27a9f8fe4a6d10b359448a3f1b226fe7
#
_entry.id   27a9f8fe4a6d10b359448a3f1b226fe7
#
_cell.length_a   1.000
_cell.length_b   1.000
_cell.length_c   1.000
_cell.angle_alpha   90.00
_cell.angle_beta   90.00
_cell.angle_gamma   90.00
#
_symmetry.space_group_name_H-M   'P 1'
#
loop_
_entity.id
_entity.type
_entity.pdbx_description
1 polymer ?
#
loop_
_entity_poly.entity_id
_entity_poly.type
_entity_poly.pdbx_seq_one_letter_code
_entity_poly.pdbx_strand_id
1 'polypeptide(L)'
;MPAVVRIRNLEVGFQGHSLLSIDDFHVNPGEVLAITGPSGIGKTSLLKTIAGLLNPISGTVHVCGATIPQRPERGSIGYIPQKLGLVRHSSVWFNVMLGSRAGNPRSTSREHAMNAIEAMGLGEKKNEPIKRLSGGQQRRVATARTLAQRPRLILADEFLSELDEETSERVVESVMDYVRSNEAAMILVEHDVSRAREISDRLLVIDDGRLNPFITDTSVMEV
;
A
#
# COMPACT_ATOMS: atom_id res chain seq x y z
N MET A 1 11.99 8.23 15.92
CA MET A 1 12.27 6.89 15.37
C MET A 1 12.87 7.02 13.97
N PRO A 2 13.66 6.07 13.46
CA PRO A 2 14.15 6.13 12.08
C PRO A 2 12.99 5.97 11.10
N ALA A 3 13.11 6.60 9.92
CA ALA A 3 12.13 6.48 8.85
C ALA A 3 11.91 5.01 8.45
N VAL A 4 10.66 4.64 8.14
CA VAL A 4 10.28 3.29 7.68
C VAL A 4 10.75 3.07 6.26
N VAL A 5 10.71 4.11 5.41
CA VAL A 5 11.25 4.13 4.05
C VAL A 5 12.19 5.31 3.91
N ARG A 6 13.34 5.09 3.28
CA ARG A 6 14.25 6.15 2.85
C ARG A 6 14.82 5.81 1.47
N ILE A 7 14.69 6.73 0.56
CA ILE A 7 15.15 6.64 -0.83
C ILE A 7 16.18 7.74 -1.05
N ARG A 8 17.25 7.43 -1.81
CA ARG A 8 18.28 8.40 -2.21
C ARG A 8 18.72 8.14 -3.65
N ASN A 9 18.68 9.19 -4.47
CA ASN A 9 19.13 9.19 -5.88
C ASN A 9 18.61 7.98 -6.65
N LEU A 10 17.31 7.64 -6.47
CA LEU A 10 16.70 6.44 -7.01
C LEU A 10 16.29 6.63 -8.45
N GLU A 11 16.69 5.70 -9.30
CA GLU A 11 16.13 5.54 -10.64
C GLU A 11 15.34 4.24 -10.72
N VAL A 12 14.08 4.36 -11.13
CA VAL A 12 13.15 3.25 -11.34
C VAL A 12 12.87 3.09 -12.82
N GLY A 13 12.94 1.86 -13.34
CA GLY A 13 12.65 1.58 -14.73
C GLY A 13 12.84 0.12 -15.11
N PHE A 14 12.86 -0.16 -16.41
CA PHE A 14 12.99 -1.49 -16.97
C PHE A 14 14.03 -1.52 -18.08
N GLN A 15 14.85 -2.58 -18.12
CA GLN A 15 15.84 -2.83 -19.19
C GLN A 15 16.77 -1.64 -19.46
N GLY A 16 17.14 -0.90 -18.39
CA GLY A 16 18.03 0.27 -18.51
C GLY A 16 17.32 1.56 -18.90
N HIS A 17 16.01 1.53 -19.18
CA HIS A 17 15.22 2.74 -19.44
C HIS A 17 14.65 3.28 -18.14
N SER A 18 15.09 4.48 -17.72
CA SER A 18 14.56 5.19 -16.55
C SER A 18 13.14 5.70 -16.83
N LEU A 19 12.20 5.39 -15.93
CA LEU A 19 10.84 5.92 -15.95
C LEU A 19 10.66 7.05 -14.94
N LEU A 20 11.38 6.97 -13.82
CA LEU A 20 11.22 7.87 -12.70
C LEU A 20 12.55 8.07 -11.98
N SER A 21 12.87 9.32 -11.69
CA SER A 21 14.03 9.74 -10.89
C SER A 21 13.56 10.42 -9.61
N ILE A 22 14.13 10.02 -8.47
CA ILE A 22 13.79 10.54 -7.14
C ILE A 22 15.08 10.86 -6.40
N ASP A 23 15.29 12.13 -6.07
CA ASP A 23 16.52 12.58 -5.40
C ASP A 23 16.60 12.12 -3.96
N ASP A 24 15.69 12.54 -3.10
CA ASP A 24 15.58 12.11 -1.70
C ASP A 24 14.11 12.06 -1.26
N PHE A 25 13.81 11.05 -0.47
CA PHE A 25 12.45 10.79 -0.06
C PHE A 25 12.43 9.89 1.18
N HIS A 26 11.54 10.20 2.12
CA HIS A 26 11.35 9.36 3.31
C HIS A 26 9.91 9.31 3.76
N VAL A 27 9.54 8.24 4.45
CA VAL A 27 8.24 8.06 5.12
C VAL A 27 8.50 7.63 6.56
N ASN A 28 7.85 8.30 7.49
CA ASN A 28 8.00 8.09 8.91
C ASN A 28 6.98 7.06 9.45
N PRO A 29 7.21 6.47 10.64
CA PRO A 29 6.19 5.69 11.33
C PRO A 29 4.90 6.50 11.52
N GLY A 30 3.75 5.86 11.29
CA GLY A 30 2.43 6.48 11.39
C GLY A 30 2.07 7.44 10.24
N GLU A 31 2.97 7.70 9.29
CA GLU A 31 2.74 8.60 8.16
C GLU A 31 2.02 7.89 7.01
N VAL A 32 1.02 8.56 6.45
CA VAL A 32 0.33 8.19 5.22
C VAL A 32 0.76 9.13 4.10
N LEU A 33 1.44 8.58 3.10
CA LEU A 33 1.87 9.29 1.92
C LEU A 33 1.07 8.85 0.71
N ALA A 34 0.47 9.80 0.00
CA ALA A 34 -0.14 9.55 -1.31
C ALA A 34 0.78 9.96 -2.45
N ILE A 35 0.75 9.18 -3.52
CA ILE A 35 1.45 9.46 -4.78
C ILE A 35 0.42 9.44 -5.90
N THR A 36 0.36 10.53 -6.67
CA THR A 36 -0.49 10.66 -7.84
C THR A 36 0.31 10.99 -9.09
N GLY A 37 -0.31 10.94 -10.25
CA GLY A 37 0.31 11.24 -11.53
C GLY A 37 -0.32 10.45 -12.69
N PRO A 38 0.05 10.74 -13.95
CA PRO A 38 -0.49 10.06 -15.13
C PRO A 38 -0.32 8.55 -15.12
N SER A 39 -1.20 7.84 -15.83
CA SER A 39 -1.06 6.40 -16.04
C SER A 39 0.23 6.08 -16.81
N GLY A 40 0.91 5.00 -16.42
CA GLY A 40 2.16 4.58 -17.07
C GLY A 40 3.43 5.32 -16.62
N ILE A 41 3.34 6.38 -15.79
CA ILE A 41 4.48 7.21 -15.37
C ILE A 41 5.48 6.48 -14.44
N GLY A 42 5.14 5.30 -13.91
CA GLY A 42 6.06 4.55 -13.04
C GLY A 42 5.60 4.37 -11.59
N LYS A 43 4.39 4.81 -11.20
CA LYS A 43 3.85 4.69 -9.82
C LYS A 43 3.92 3.26 -9.27
N THR A 44 3.33 2.31 -9.99
CA THR A 44 3.38 0.88 -9.64
C THR A 44 4.80 0.33 -9.61
N SER A 45 5.68 0.81 -10.49
CA SER A 45 7.09 0.40 -10.51
C SER A 45 7.82 0.90 -9.27
N LEU A 46 7.55 2.11 -8.82
CA LEU A 46 8.07 2.65 -7.57
C LEU A 46 7.63 1.80 -6.37
N LEU A 47 6.31 1.51 -6.25
CA LEU A 47 5.83 0.64 -5.17
C LEU A 47 6.49 -0.74 -5.20
N LYS A 48 6.65 -1.34 -6.38
CA LYS A 48 7.33 -2.63 -6.53
C LYS A 48 8.81 -2.55 -6.16
N THR A 49 9.49 -1.44 -6.45
CA THR A 49 10.88 -1.24 -6.06
C THR A 49 11.01 -1.12 -4.53
N ILE A 50 10.12 -0.36 -3.88
CA ILE A 50 10.08 -0.26 -2.41
C ILE A 50 9.76 -1.63 -1.79
N ALA A 51 8.88 -2.42 -2.42
CA ALA A 51 8.54 -3.78 -1.98
C ALA A 51 9.68 -4.81 -2.19
N GLY A 52 10.78 -4.44 -2.87
CA GLY A 52 11.84 -5.36 -3.26
C GLY A 52 11.43 -6.38 -4.33
N LEU A 53 10.37 -6.09 -5.09
CA LEU A 53 9.87 -6.89 -6.21
C LEU A 53 10.45 -6.48 -7.56
N LEU A 54 11.04 -5.29 -7.63
CA LEU A 54 11.74 -4.74 -8.77
C LEU A 54 13.07 -4.15 -8.27
N ASN A 55 14.17 -4.47 -8.93
CA ASN A 55 15.45 -3.86 -8.60
C ASN A 55 15.50 -2.43 -9.15
N PRO A 56 16.06 -1.46 -8.39
CA PRO A 56 16.32 -0.13 -8.92
C PRO A 56 17.37 -0.19 -10.05
N ILE A 57 17.33 0.77 -10.98
CA ILE A 57 18.41 0.97 -11.97
C ILE A 57 19.64 1.52 -11.26
N SER A 58 19.44 2.53 -10.41
CA SER A 58 20.49 3.13 -9.58
C SER A 58 19.90 3.66 -8.27
N GLY A 59 20.74 4.15 -7.36
CA GLY A 59 20.33 4.70 -6.09
C GLY A 59 20.14 3.66 -4.99
N THR A 60 19.57 4.10 -3.86
CA THR A 60 19.38 3.25 -2.68
C THR A 60 17.97 3.35 -2.12
N VAL A 61 17.42 2.19 -1.73
CA VAL A 61 16.13 2.08 -1.04
C VAL A 61 16.35 1.34 0.26
N HIS A 62 16.15 2.05 1.38
CA HIS A 62 16.08 1.46 2.71
C HIS A 62 14.62 1.33 3.11
N VAL A 63 14.19 0.15 3.51
CA VAL A 63 12.81 -0.13 3.89
C VAL A 63 12.75 -1.12 5.06
N CYS A 64 12.02 -0.77 6.11
CA CYS A 64 11.85 -1.61 7.32
C CYS A 64 13.18 -2.14 7.89
N GLY A 65 14.27 -1.36 7.81
CA GLY A 65 15.59 -1.71 8.34
C GLY A 65 16.49 -2.50 7.40
N ALA A 66 16.07 -2.79 6.17
CA ALA A 66 16.88 -3.45 5.14
C ALA A 66 17.13 -2.51 3.96
N THR A 67 18.22 -2.74 3.23
CA THR A 67 18.54 -2.04 1.97
C THR A 67 18.27 -2.99 0.80
N ILE A 68 17.42 -2.59 -0.13
CA ILE A 68 17.14 -3.38 -1.33
C ILE A 68 18.42 -3.52 -2.17
N PRO A 69 18.79 -4.70 -2.68
CA PRO A 69 17.96 -5.90 -2.85
C PRO A 69 17.90 -6.86 -1.65
N GLN A 70 18.49 -6.54 -0.51
CA GLN A 70 18.27 -7.34 0.71
C GLN A 70 16.80 -7.28 1.11
N ARG A 71 16.24 -8.43 1.45
CA ARG A 71 14.82 -8.49 1.83
C ARG A 71 14.62 -8.05 3.27
N PRO A 72 13.65 -7.15 3.55
CA PRO A 72 13.23 -6.88 4.90
C PRO A 72 12.69 -8.13 5.60
N GLU A 73 12.54 -8.03 6.92
CA GLU A 73 11.92 -9.10 7.71
C GLU A 73 10.59 -9.53 7.10
N ARG A 74 10.37 -10.85 7.06
CA ARG A 74 9.14 -11.40 6.48
C ARG A 74 7.93 -10.86 7.22
N GLY A 75 6.96 -10.33 6.47
CA GLY A 75 5.75 -9.75 7.02
C GLY A 75 5.83 -8.25 7.33
N SER A 76 7.02 -7.66 7.32
CA SER A 76 7.18 -6.22 7.60
C SER A 76 6.62 -5.29 6.52
N ILE A 77 6.49 -5.78 5.28
CA ILE A 77 5.87 -5.04 4.17
C ILE A 77 4.59 -5.75 3.76
N GLY A 78 3.47 -5.04 3.83
CA GLY A 78 2.18 -5.44 3.25
C GLY A 78 1.99 -4.77 1.89
N TYR A 79 1.56 -5.53 0.88
CA TYR A 79 1.33 -5.00 -0.45
C TYR A 79 -0.09 -5.33 -0.91
N ILE A 80 -0.86 -4.30 -1.25
CA ILE A 80 -2.19 -4.39 -1.86
C ILE A 80 -2.03 -4.02 -3.34
N PRO A 81 -1.87 -5.00 -4.24
CA PRO A 81 -1.67 -4.71 -5.65
C PRO A 81 -2.99 -4.39 -6.36
N GLN A 82 -2.93 -3.67 -7.46
CA GLN A 82 -4.07 -3.44 -8.34
C GLN A 82 -4.72 -4.77 -8.78
N LYS A 83 -3.91 -5.78 -9.16
CA LYS A 83 -4.37 -7.15 -9.40
C LYS A 83 -4.24 -7.96 -8.12
N LEU A 84 -5.34 -8.27 -7.46
CA LEU A 84 -5.43 -8.73 -6.06
C LEU A 84 -4.65 -10.02 -5.73
N GLY A 85 -4.37 -10.88 -6.70
CA GLY A 85 -3.61 -12.12 -6.50
C GLY A 85 -4.23 -13.04 -5.44
N LEU A 86 -5.56 -13.14 -5.39
CA LEU A 86 -6.28 -14.02 -4.47
C LEU A 86 -6.38 -15.44 -5.02
N VAL A 87 -6.36 -16.42 -4.12
CA VAL A 87 -6.60 -17.83 -4.46
C VAL A 87 -8.09 -18.04 -4.65
N ARG A 88 -8.56 -17.97 -5.91
CA ARG A 88 -9.97 -17.83 -6.29
C ARG A 88 -10.88 -18.96 -5.84
N HIS A 89 -10.40 -20.20 -5.79
CA HIS A 89 -11.18 -21.38 -5.39
C HIS A 89 -11.16 -21.62 -3.87
N SER A 90 -10.33 -20.88 -3.13
CA SER A 90 -10.23 -20.97 -1.67
C SER A 90 -11.10 -19.91 -0.99
N SER A 91 -11.39 -20.12 0.29
CA SER A 91 -12.22 -19.22 1.08
C SER A 91 -11.53 -17.89 1.41
N VAL A 92 -12.34 -16.92 1.86
CA VAL A 92 -11.84 -15.67 2.47
C VAL A 92 -10.86 -15.99 3.59
N TRP A 93 -11.26 -16.87 4.52
CA TRP A 93 -10.41 -17.31 5.63
C TRP A 93 -9.04 -17.79 5.17
N PHE A 94 -9.00 -18.68 4.16
CA PHE A 94 -7.75 -19.21 3.64
C PHE A 94 -6.84 -18.10 3.10
N ASN A 95 -7.39 -17.18 2.31
CA ASN A 95 -6.63 -16.09 1.72
C ASN A 95 -6.07 -15.15 2.80
N VAL A 96 -6.85 -14.79 3.82
CA VAL A 96 -6.41 -13.90 4.89
C VAL A 96 -5.38 -14.61 5.78
N MET A 97 -5.56 -15.89 6.07
CA MET A 97 -4.60 -16.71 6.83
C MET A 97 -3.23 -16.83 6.14
N LEU A 98 -3.18 -16.80 4.78
CA LEU A 98 -1.89 -16.77 4.06
C LEU A 98 -1.10 -15.52 4.41
N GLY A 99 -1.75 -14.35 4.46
CA GLY A 99 -1.13 -13.10 4.88
C GLY A 99 -0.70 -13.14 6.35
N SER A 100 -1.61 -13.52 7.22
CA SER A 100 -1.33 -13.56 8.66
C SER A 100 -0.13 -14.43 9.00
N ARG A 101 -0.04 -15.64 8.42
CA ARG A 101 1.12 -16.54 8.62
C ARG A 101 2.44 -16.02 8.03
N ALA A 102 2.39 -15.03 7.16
CA ALA A 102 3.60 -14.43 6.63
C ALA A 102 4.30 -13.53 7.66
N GLY A 103 3.54 -12.83 8.51
CA GLY A 103 4.05 -11.84 9.45
C GLY A 103 3.97 -12.22 10.91
N ASN A 104 3.26 -13.31 11.28
CA ASN A 104 3.00 -13.60 12.67
C ASN A 104 3.33 -15.04 13.08
N PRO A 105 3.64 -15.27 14.37
CA PRO A 105 3.71 -16.60 14.95
C PRO A 105 2.39 -17.37 14.77
N ARG A 106 2.46 -18.71 14.73
CA ARG A 106 1.27 -19.56 14.58
C ARG A 106 0.22 -19.36 15.69
N SER A 107 0.66 -19.01 16.89
CA SER A 107 -0.20 -18.77 18.07
C SER A 107 -1.14 -17.60 17.89
N THR A 108 -0.71 -16.52 17.23
CA THR A 108 -1.48 -15.27 17.04
C THR A 108 -2.07 -15.12 15.65
N SER A 109 -1.59 -15.89 14.66
CA SER A 109 -2.04 -15.76 13.26
C SER A 109 -3.55 -15.92 13.09
N ARG A 110 -4.19 -16.79 13.87
CA ARG A 110 -5.64 -17.03 13.78
C ARG A 110 -6.44 -15.82 14.24
N GLU A 111 -6.01 -15.22 15.33
CA GLU A 111 -6.62 -14.01 15.90
C GLU A 111 -6.48 -12.82 14.95
N HIS A 112 -5.26 -12.55 14.46
CA HIS A 112 -5.02 -11.45 13.52
C HIS A 112 -5.81 -11.62 12.22
N ALA A 113 -5.94 -12.84 11.71
CA ALA A 113 -6.76 -13.10 10.53
C ALA A 113 -8.24 -12.82 10.80
N MET A 114 -8.77 -13.22 11.95
CA MET A 114 -10.17 -12.99 12.30
C MET A 114 -10.45 -11.50 12.46
N ASN A 115 -9.61 -10.78 13.22
CA ASN A 115 -9.76 -9.34 13.43
C ASN A 115 -9.75 -8.57 12.10
N ALA A 116 -8.84 -8.94 11.17
CA ALA A 116 -8.79 -8.30 9.86
C ALA A 116 -10.04 -8.61 8.99
N ILE A 117 -10.59 -9.81 9.07
CA ILE A 117 -11.83 -10.18 8.37
C ILE A 117 -13.01 -9.38 8.90
N GLU A 118 -13.13 -9.26 10.22
CA GLU A 118 -14.21 -8.49 10.87
C GLU A 118 -14.08 -6.99 10.55
N ALA A 119 -12.89 -6.42 10.64
CA ALA A 119 -12.62 -5.01 10.29
C ALA A 119 -13.03 -4.68 8.84
N MET A 120 -12.92 -5.64 7.92
CA MET A 120 -13.36 -5.49 6.53
C MET A 120 -14.84 -5.86 6.29
N GLY A 121 -15.63 -6.14 7.33
CA GLY A 121 -17.04 -6.52 7.23
C GLY A 121 -17.25 -7.84 6.45
N LEU A 122 -16.34 -8.80 6.60
CA LEU A 122 -16.38 -10.08 5.87
C LEU A 122 -16.65 -11.28 6.78
N GLY A 123 -17.02 -11.06 8.05
CA GLY A 123 -17.21 -12.13 9.04
C GLY A 123 -18.16 -13.25 8.59
N GLU A 124 -19.34 -12.87 8.10
CA GLU A 124 -20.34 -13.84 7.60
C GLU A 124 -19.87 -14.58 6.34
N LYS A 125 -18.97 -13.96 5.55
CA LYS A 125 -18.44 -14.51 4.29
C LYS A 125 -17.10 -15.25 4.45
N LYS A 126 -16.60 -15.43 5.66
CA LYS A 126 -15.26 -15.99 5.90
C LYS A 126 -15.03 -17.37 5.26
N ASN A 127 -16.07 -18.16 5.10
CA ASN A 127 -16.01 -19.49 4.49
C ASN A 127 -16.34 -19.49 2.99
N GLU A 128 -16.81 -18.35 2.43
CA GLU A 128 -17.14 -18.24 1.02
C GLU A 128 -15.88 -18.30 0.14
N PRO A 129 -15.92 -19.05 -0.99
CA PRO A 129 -14.84 -19.03 -1.95
C PRO A 129 -14.79 -17.68 -2.69
N ILE A 130 -13.56 -17.16 -2.93
CA ILE A 130 -13.33 -15.86 -3.55
C ILE A 130 -14.09 -15.67 -4.87
N LYS A 131 -14.21 -16.71 -5.68
CA LYS A 131 -14.92 -16.66 -6.97
C LYS A 131 -16.42 -16.29 -6.88
N ARG A 132 -17.02 -16.37 -5.69
CA ARG A 132 -18.44 -16.00 -5.44
C ARG A 132 -18.59 -14.56 -4.95
N LEU A 133 -17.49 -13.87 -4.68
CA LEU A 133 -17.48 -12.52 -4.16
C LEU A 133 -17.51 -11.49 -5.30
N SER A 134 -18.15 -10.34 -5.06
CA SER A 134 -18.06 -9.17 -5.93
C SER A 134 -16.63 -8.62 -5.98
N GLY A 135 -16.31 -7.78 -6.98
CA GLY A 135 -14.99 -7.12 -7.10
C GLY A 135 -14.61 -6.36 -5.82
N GLY A 136 -15.54 -5.55 -5.30
CA GLY A 136 -15.32 -4.81 -4.04
C GLY A 136 -15.12 -5.75 -2.83
N GLN A 137 -15.85 -6.86 -2.73
CA GLN A 137 -15.61 -7.84 -1.68
C GLN A 137 -14.24 -8.51 -1.81
N GLN A 138 -13.80 -8.84 -3.02
CA GLN A 138 -12.47 -9.37 -3.28
C GLN A 138 -11.39 -8.34 -2.89
N ARG A 139 -11.60 -7.06 -3.18
CA ARG A 139 -10.71 -5.97 -2.77
C ARG A 139 -10.57 -5.92 -1.24
N ARG A 140 -11.69 -5.98 -0.52
CA ARG A 140 -11.69 -6.05 0.96
C ARG A 140 -10.96 -7.29 1.49
N VAL A 141 -11.06 -8.44 0.83
CA VAL A 141 -10.27 -9.63 1.21
C VAL A 141 -8.78 -9.40 1.04
N ALA A 142 -8.35 -8.76 -0.03
CA ALA A 142 -6.94 -8.44 -0.25
C ALA A 142 -6.41 -7.46 0.82
N THR A 143 -7.21 -6.47 1.20
CA THR A 143 -6.90 -5.54 2.29
C THR A 143 -6.82 -6.29 3.62
N ALA A 144 -7.82 -7.12 3.96
CA ALA A 144 -7.80 -7.95 5.17
C ALA A 144 -6.56 -8.85 5.24
N ARG A 145 -6.18 -9.48 4.11
CA ARG A 145 -4.97 -10.31 4.02
C ARG A 145 -3.72 -9.51 4.35
N THR A 146 -3.65 -8.27 3.89
CA THR A 146 -2.52 -7.38 4.16
C THR A 146 -2.48 -6.92 5.61
N LEU A 147 -3.60 -6.46 6.17
CA LEU A 147 -3.68 -6.05 7.58
C LEU A 147 -3.40 -7.20 8.56
N ALA A 148 -3.90 -8.41 8.24
CA ALA A 148 -3.66 -9.61 9.05
C ALA A 148 -2.17 -9.97 9.16
N GLN A 149 -1.33 -9.54 8.23
CA GLN A 149 0.12 -9.71 8.24
C GLN A 149 0.80 -8.88 9.32
N ARG A 150 0.15 -7.84 9.85
CA ARG A 150 0.69 -6.86 10.81
C ARG A 150 1.92 -6.11 10.26
N PRO A 151 1.85 -5.55 9.05
CA PRO A 151 3.00 -4.92 8.44
C PRO A 151 3.39 -3.60 9.12
N ARG A 152 4.69 -3.26 9.05
CA ARG A 152 5.21 -1.92 9.43
C ARG A 152 5.09 -0.91 8.29
N LEU A 153 4.98 -1.38 7.06
CA LEU A 153 4.75 -0.59 5.86
C LEU A 153 3.63 -1.21 5.03
N ILE A 154 2.63 -0.41 4.68
CA ILE A 154 1.60 -0.77 3.72
C ILE A 154 1.90 -0.06 2.40
N LEU A 155 1.99 -0.82 1.32
CA LEU A 155 2.05 -0.31 -0.04
C LEU A 155 0.73 -0.64 -0.73
N ALA A 156 0.01 0.38 -1.20
CA ALA A 156 -1.32 0.22 -1.78
C ALA A 156 -1.38 0.82 -3.18
N ASP A 157 -1.68 -0.02 -4.16
CA ASP A 157 -1.77 0.36 -5.58
C ASP A 157 -3.24 0.37 -6.00
N GLU A 158 -3.85 1.55 -6.03
CA GLU A 158 -5.26 1.78 -6.36
C GLU A 158 -6.22 0.89 -5.52
N PHE A 159 -5.98 0.82 -4.20
CA PHE A 159 -6.65 -0.15 -3.34
C PHE A 159 -8.14 0.14 -3.09
N LEU A 160 -8.61 1.33 -3.42
CA LEU A 160 -10.01 1.76 -3.29
C LEU A 160 -10.80 1.62 -4.60
N SER A 161 -10.17 1.24 -5.69
CA SER A 161 -10.86 1.02 -6.96
C SER A 161 -11.90 -0.10 -6.84
N GLU A 162 -13.00 -0.01 -7.59
CA GLU A 162 -14.12 -0.96 -7.60
C GLU A 162 -14.94 -1.01 -6.28
N LEU A 163 -14.72 -0.10 -5.34
CA LEU A 163 -15.54 0.08 -4.15
C LEU A 163 -16.57 1.19 -4.41
N ASP A 164 -17.80 0.99 -3.91
CA ASP A 164 -18.76 2.07 -3.74
C ASP A 164 -18.28 3.02 -2.63
N GLU A 165 -18.82 4.23 -2.60
CA GLU A 165 -18.39 5.30 -1.71
C GLU A 165 -18.47 4.89 -0.23
N GLU A 166 -19.62 4.37 0.22
CA GLU A 166 -19.81 3.94 1.61
C GLU A 166 -18.84 2.84 2.03
N THR A 167 -18.66 1.83 1.16
CA THR A 167 -17.69 0.74 1.42
C THR A 167 -16.25 1.27 1.44
N SER A 168 -15.95 2.22 0.58
CA SER A 168 -14.64 2.84 0.49
C SER A 168 -14.26 3.60 1.75
N GLU A 169 -15.17 4.42 2.28
CA GLU A 169 -14.98 5.16 3.54
C GLU A 169 -14.67 4.21 4.70
N ARG A 170 -15.46 3.14 4.86
CA ARG A 170 -15.22 2.13 5.91
C ARG A 170 -13.87 1.43 5.76
N VAL A 171 -13.45 1.13 4.53
CA VAL A 171 -12.14 0.50 4.28
C VAL A 171 -11.02 1.48 4.61
N VAL A 172 -11.14 2.75 4.21
CA VAL A 172 -10.18 3.81 4.54
C VAL A 172 -10.07 3.94 6.06
N GLU A 173 -11.19 4.13 6.77
CA GLU A 173 -11.23 4.22 8.23
C GLU A 173 -10.48 3.06 8.90
N SER A 174 -10.83 1.82 8.53
CA SER A 174 -10.19 0.62 9.10
C SER A 174 -8.68 0.55 8.82
N VAL A 175 -8.24 1.00 7.64
CA VAL A 175 -6.81 1.03 7.28
C VAL A 175 -6.09 2.15 8.03
N MET A 176 -6.71 3.33 8.15
CA MET A 176 -6.14 4.46 8.90
C MET A 176 -6.03 4.15 10.39
N ASP A 177 -7.06 3.53 10.98
CA ASP A 177 -7.01 3.05 12.37
C ASP A 177 -5.86 2.09 12.58
N TYR A 178 -5.66 1.16 11.64
CA TYR A 178 -4.51 0.25 11.70
C TYR A 178 -3.19 1.02 11.65
N VAL A 179 -3.03 1.94 10.69
CA VAL A 179 -1.81 2.74 10.50
C VAL A 179 -1.48 3.53 11.77
N ARG A 180 -2.46 4.24 12.32
CA ARG A 180 -2.26 5.09 13.51
C ARG A 180 -2.01 4.26 14.78
N SER A 181 -2.80 3.20 15.00
CA SER A 181 -2.70 2.39 16.22
C SER A 181 -1.44 1.53 16.29
N ASN A 182 -0.81 1.22 15.15
CA ASN A 182 0.39 0.38 15.10
C ASN A 182 1.65 1.15 14.67
N GLU A 183 1.57 2.47 14.54
CA GLU A 183 2.66 3.31 14.00
C GLU A 183 3.21 2.76 12.67
N ALA A 184 2.35 2.13 11.87
CA ALA A 184 2.71 1.64 10.54
C ALA A 184 2.80 2.82 9.57
N ALA A 185 3.71 2.76 8.60
CA ALA A 185 3.71 3.70 7.49
C ALA A 185 2.81 3.20 6.36
N MET A 186 2.27 4.12 5.55
CA MET A 186 1.55 3.76 4.34
C MET A 186 2.01 4.62 3.16
N ILE A 187 2.21 3.98 2.02
CA ILE A 187 2.37 4.65 0.73
C ILE A 187 1.25 4.14 -0.17
N LEU A 188 0.42 5.05 -0.63
CA LEU A 188 -0.67 4.71 -1.54
C LEU A 188 -0.53 5.44 -2.88
N VAL A 189 -0.93 4.75 -3.93
CA VAL A 189 -1.07 5.31 -5.28
C VAL A 189 -2.55 5.48 -5.58
N GLU A 190 -2.93 6.69 -5.95
CA GLU A 190 -4.30 7.04 -6.33
C GLU A 190 -4.31 7.92 -7.58
N HIS A 191 -5.38 7.82 -8.37
CA HIS A 191 -5.60 8.67 -9.54
C HIS A 191 -6.36 9.94 -9.20
N ASP A 192 -7.30 9.85 -8.25
CA ASP A 192 -8.07 10.99 -7.78
C ASP A 192 -7.25 11.78 -6.76
N VAL A 193 -6.84 12.99 -7.16
CA VAL A 193 -6.04 13.90 -6.34
C VAL A 193 -6.80 14.37 -5.11
N SER A 194 -8.11 14.61 -5.23
CA SER A 194 -8.95 15.08 -4.11
C SER A 194 -9.01 14.02 -3.03
N ARG A 195 -9.29 12.79 -3.42
CA ARG A 195 -9.31 11.63 -2.52
C ARG A 195 -7.95 11.34 -1.92
N ALA A 196 -6.89 11.36 -2.74
CA ALA A 196 -5.52 11.17 -2.26
C ALA A 196 -5.15 12.18 -1.17
N ARG A 197 -5.54 13.46 -1.35
CA ARG A 197 -5.31 14.55 -0.39
C ARG A 197 -6.08 14.36 0.91
N GLU A 198 -7.34 13.90 0.83
CA GLU A 198 -8.21 13.71 1.99
C GLU A 198 -7.66 12.63 2.95
N ILE A 199 -7.12 11.55 2.40
CA ILE A 199 -6.68 10.37 3.18
C ILE A 199 -5.20 10.36 3.54
N SER A 200 -4.40 11.33 3.08
CA SER A 200 -2.95 11.34 3.31
C SER A 200 -2.47 12.54 4.13
N ASP A 201 -1.39 12.32 4.88
CA ASP A 201 -0.67 13.40 5.58
C ASP A 201 0.18 14.22 4.62
N ARG A 202 0.64 13.59 3.53
CA ARG A 202 1.46 14.20 2.50
C ARG A 202 1.13 13.66 1.13
N LEU A 203 1.00 14.54 0.15
CA LEU A 203 0.72 14.20 -1.24
C LEU A 203 1.90 14.59 -2.12
N LEU A 204 2.36 13.65 -2.93
CA LEU A 204 3.37 13.87 -3.95
C LEU A 204 2.79 13.60 -5.34
N VAL A 205 3.27 14.34 -6.31
CA VAL A 205 2.88 14.18 -7.73
C VAL A 205 4.08 13.72 -8.53
N ILE A 206 3.89 12.71 -9.34
CA ILE A 206 4.87 12.36 -10.38
C ILE A 206 4.51 13.15 -11.63
N ASP A 207 5.41 14.03 -12.04
CA ASP A 207 5.31 14.79 -13.25
C ASP A 207 6.69 14.80 -13.96
N ASP A 208 6.68 14.64 -15.28
CA ASP A 208 7.88 14.55 -16.12
C ASP A 208 8.99 13.64 -15.55
N GLY A 209 8.59 12.47 -15.04
CA GLY A 209 9.51 11.48 -14.48
C GLY A 209 10.16 11.87 -13.15
N ARG A 210 9.65 12.90 -12.46
CA ARG A 210 10.13 13.36 -11.15
C ARG A 210 9.02 13.32 -10.11
N LEU A 211 9.41 13.11 -8.86
CA LEU A 211 8.50 13.13 -7.72
C LEU A 211 8.57 14.49 -7.05
N ASN A 212 7.47 15.26 -7.09
CA ASN A 212 7.38 16.62 -6.59
C ASN A 212 6.33 16.73 -5.48
N PRO A 213 6.51 17.62 -4.49
CA PRO A 213 5.44 17.95 -3.55
C PRO A 213 4.23 18.51 -4.30
N PHE A 214 3.03 18.11 -3.88
CA PHE A 214 1.80 18.72 -4.38
C PHE A 214 1.64 20.10 -3.74
N ILE A 215 1.83 21.15 -4.52
CA ILE A 215 1.64 22.53 -4.09
C ILE A 215 0.26 22.97 -4.60
N THR A 216 -0.67 23.24 -3.68
CA THR A 216 -1.90 23.98 -4.02
C THR A 216 -1.51 25.44 -4.22
N ASP A 217 -1.54 25.92 -5.44
CA ASP A 217 -1.46 27.35 -5.72
C ASP A 217 -2.71 28.04 -5.14
N THR A 218 -2.61 28.46 -3.88
CA THR A 218 -3.63 29.29 -3.21
C THR A 218 -3.43 30.78 -3.52
N SER A 219 -2.57 31.12 -4.45
CA SER A 219 -2.19 32.52 -4.77
C SER A 219 -2.83 33.09 -6.04
N VAL A 220 -3.87 32.46 -6.60
CA VAL A 220 -4.59 33.01 -7.78
C VAL A 220 -6.08 33.24 -7.47
N MET A 221 -6.40 33.88 -6.35
CA MET A 221 -7.70 34.51 -6.14
C MET A 221 -7.54 35.78 -5.29
N GLU A 222 -6.81 36.75 -5.77
CA GLU A 222 -6.92 38.15 -5.40
C GLU A 222 -6.53 39.01 -6.62
N VAL A 223 -7.47 39.24 -7.53
CA VAL A 223 -7.56 40.46 -8.32
C VAL A 223 -9.02 40.78 -8.58
#